data_f315f1270e3d690885ae19d9aa64fb48
#
_entry.id   f315f1270e3d690885ae19d9aa64fb48
#
_cell.length_a   1.000
_cell.length_b   1.000
_cell.length_c   1.000
_cell.angle_alpha   90.00
_cell.angle_beta   90.00
_cell.angle_gamma   90.00
#
_symmetry.space_group_name_H-M   'P 1'
#
loop_
_entity.id
_entity.type
_entity.pdbx_description
1 polymer ?
#
loop_
_entity_poly.entity_id
_entity_poly.type
_entity_poly.pdbx_seq_one_letter_code
_entity_poly.pdbx_strand_id
1 'polypeptide(L)'
;SDEHDSNELVESGPTPSDAVLVYLRLKSANRSSTFESSVTRSCGYLVDCFGMKELMASARSDATKFRDFLSEKGLNGASVARVFGTVRAVINLALSEFGLSIINPFSNVYFDRSSGVKERLPIKPEDIKKVQAECYKADDDRRWLVALIADTGMRLAEGAGLLRSDFIEQDGILCVNIKPHPWRTLKTTSSARVIPLVGSAKWAVEQILALPDDNKFAFPRYNDGVKTNANSASAALNKWLKGKIGQEYTIHSFRHFMRDRLRAVECPSDVIDQIGGWLTYGVGHGYGKG
;
A
#
# COMPACT_ATOMS: atom_id res chain seq x y z
N SER A 1 15.34 27.17 -62.05
CA SER A 1 15.47 25.92 -61.28
C SER A 1 15.25 26.23 -59.83
N ASP A 2 13.96 26.17 -59.44
CA ASP A 2 13.56 26.32 -58.05
C ASP A 2 13.60 24.89 -57.44
N GLU A 3 14.58 24.63 -56.59
CA GLU A 3 14.59 23.46 -55.69
C GLU A 3 13.65 23.82 -54.52
N HIS A 4 12.45 23.24 -54.57
CA HIS A 4 11.54 23.18 -53.44
C HIS A 4 12.12 22.17 -52.45
N ASP A 5 12.83 22.69 -51.46
CA ASP A 5 13.20 21.94 -50.26
C ASP A 5 11.93 21.77 -49.39
N SER A 6 11.14 20.74 -49.67
CA SER A 6 10.02 20.35 -48.87
C SER A 6 10.57 19.64 -47.61
N ASN A 7 10.89 20.42 -46.60
CA ASN A 7 11.18 19.93 -45.25
C ASN A 7 9.86 19.38 -44.67
N GLU A 8 9.48 18.16 -45.07
CA GLU A 8 8.42 17.42 -44.40
C GLU A 8 8.85 17.21 -42.95
N LEU A 9 8.23 17.97 -42.05
CA LEU A 9 8.25 17.67 -40.62
C LEU A 9 7.66 16.30 -40.44
N VAL A 10 8.51 15.28 -40.31
CA VAL A 10 8.10 13.92 -39.92
C VAL A 10 7.53 14.09 -38.53
N GLU A 11 6.20 14.10 -38.40
CA GLU A 11 5.54 14.06 -37.11
C GLU A 11 5.97 12.77 -36.43
N SER A 12 6.71 12.88 -35.33
CA SER A 12 7.12 11.74 -34.53
C SER A 12 5.88 11.05 -33.97
N GLY A 13 5.84 9.73 -34.04
CA GLY A 13 4.73 8.94 -33.52
C GLY A 13 4.64 9.00 -31.98
N PRO A 14 3.50 8.57 -31.41
CA PRO A 14 3.28 8.64 -29.97
C PRO A 14 4.31 7.83 -29.18
N THR A 15 4.73 8.41 -28.05
CA THR A 15 5.76 7.91 -27.14
C THR A 15 5.14 7.29 -25.88
N PRO A 16 5.91 6.61 -25.01
CA PRO A 16 5.44 6.20 -23.70
C PRO A 16 4.91 7.34 -22.82
N SER A 17 5.45 8.54 -22.97
CA SER A 17 4.96 9.73 -22.24
C SER A 17 3.56 10.13 -22.69
N ASP A 18 3.30 10.09 -23.99
CA ASP A 18 1.95 10.35 -24.54
C ASP A 18 0.96 9.28 -24.09
N ALA A 19 1.40 8.02 -24.00
CA ALA A 19 0.61 6.92 -23.48
C ALA A 19 0.20 7.15 -22.02
N VAL A 20 1.13 7.64 -21.18
CA VAL A 20 0.84 7.99 -19.78
C VAL A 20 -0.17 9.12 -19.68
N LEU A 21 -0.02 10.18 -20.49
CA LEU A 21 -0.93 11.32 -20.49
C LEU A 21 -2.36 10.89 -20.84
N VAL A 22 -2.53 10.10 -21.90
CA VAL A 22 -3.86 9.62 -22.29
C VAL A 22 -4.45 8.66 -21.25
N TYR A 23 -3.61 7.80 -20.69
CA TYR A 23 -4.04 6.86 -19.65
C TYR A 23 -4.53 7.57 -18.40
N LEU A 24 -3.77 8.54 -17.91
CA LEU A 24 -4.13 9.31 -16.72
C LEU A 24 -5.38 10.15 -16.96
N ARG A 25 -5.49 10.82 -18.12
CA ARG A 25 -6.69 11.57 -18.49
C ARG A 25 -7.96 10.71 -18.39
N LEU A 26 -7.90 9.45 -18.83
CA LEU A 26 -9.08 8.59 -18.90
C LEU A 26 -9.31 7.76 -17.62
N LYS A 27 -8.27 7.50 -16.83
CA LYS A 27 -8.33 6.54 -15.71
C LYS A 27 -8.11 7.13 -14.34
N SER A 28 -7.71 8.40 -14.19
CA SER A 28 -7.43 8.98 -12.87
C SER A 28 -8.65 9.58 -12.17
N ALA A 29 -9.77 9.74 -12.86
CA ALA A 29 -11.01 10.24 -12.27
C ALA A 29 -11.40 9.40 -11.03
N ASN A 30 -11.60 10.07 -9.89
CA ASN A 30 -11.92 9.45 -8.59
C ASN A 30 -10.84 8.50 -8.03
N ARG A 31 -9.59 8.61 -8.49
CA ARG A 31 -8.46 7.85 -7.96
C ARG A 31 -7.53 8.73 -7.13
N SER A 32 -6.76 8.09 -6.24
CA SER A 32 -5.79 8.80 -5.39
C SER A 32 -4.57 9.26 -6.17
N SER A 33 -3.89 10.31 -5.70
CA SER A 33 -2.59 10.75 -6.21
C SER A 33 -1.53 9.65 -6.23
N THR A 34 -1.66 8.64 -5.35
CA THR A 34 -0.80 7.44 -5.31
C THR A 34 -0.94 6.61 -6.59
N PHE A 35 -2.14 6.56 -7.18
CA PHE A 35 -2.35 5.87 -8.45
C PHE A 35 -1.56 6.55 -9.58
N GLU A 36 -1.70 7.87 -9.72
CA GLU A 36 -0.98 8.65 -10.74
C GLU A 36 0.54 8.52 -10.57
N SER A 37 1.03 8.69 -9.34
CA SER A 37 2.46 8.52 -9.01
C SER A 37 2.97 7.11 -9.33
N SER A 38 2.15 6.08 -9.13
CA SER A 38 2.50 4.69 -9.44
C SER A 38 2.58 4.45 -10.96
N VAL A 39 1.64 4.99 -11.73
CA VAL A 39 1.63 4.90 -13.19
C VAL A 39 2.85 5.64 -13.76
N THR A 40 3.05 6.89 -13.36
CA THR A 40 4.18 7.72 -13.82
C THR A 40 5.53 7.07 -13.51
N ARG A 41 5.69 6.52 -12.31
CA ARG A 41 6.93 5.81 -11.93
C ARG A 41 7.15 4.55 -12.76
N SER A 42 6.11 3.72 -12.93
CA SER A 42 6.24 2.47 -13.68
C SER A 42 6.57 2.70 -15.15
N CYS A 43 5.94 3.69 -15.77
CA CYS A 43 6.22 4.04 -17.17
C CYS A 43 7.50 4.89 -17.29
N GLY A 44 7.90 5.62 -16.25
CA GLY A 44 9.19 6.32 -16.19
C GLY A 44 10.37 5.39 -16.38
N TYR A 45 10.28 4.15 -15.90
CA TYR A 45 11.32 3.14 -16.18
C TYR A 45 11.47 2.80 -17.67
N LEU A 46 10.41 2.93 -18.49
CA LEU A 46 10.57 2.78 -19.95
C LEU A 46 11.39 3.92 -20.55
N VAL A 47 11.11 5.14 -20.11
CA VAL A 47 11.87 6.32 -20.56
C VAL A 47 13.33 6.22 -20.10
N ASP A 48 13.57 5.78 -18.86
CA ASP A 48 14.92 5.52 -18.36
C ASP A 48 15.68 4.47 -19.20
N CYS A 49 14.97 3.45 -19.68
CA CYS A 49 15.56 2.34 -20.42
C CYS A 49 15.78 2.65 -21.90
N PHE A 50 14.86 3.35 -22.56
CA PHE A 50 14.81 3.53 -24.01
C PHE A 50 14.77 4.96 -24.50
N GLY A 51 14.73 5.96 -23.59
CA GLY A 51 14.46 7.34 -23.95
C GLY A 51 13.04 7.53 -24.47
N MET A 52 12.86 8.45 -25.39
CA MET A 52 11.55 8.80 -26.00
C MET A 52 11.26 7.95 -27.25
N LYS A 53 11.53 6.65 -27.20
CA LYS A 53 11.27 5.74 -28.32
C LYS A 53 9.78 5.69 -28.63
N GLU A 54 9.41 5.78 -29.91
CA GLU A 54 8.02 5.67 -30.36
C GLU A 54 7.41 4.30 -30.07
N LEU A 55 6.11 4.27 -29.77
CA LEU A 55 5.40 3.02 -29.48
C LEU A 55 5.43 2.07 -30.67
N MET A 56 5.27 2.58 -31.90
CA MET A 56 5.32 1.79 -33.14
C MET A 56 6.68 1.14 -33.39
N ALA A 57 7.76 1.72 -32.88
CA ALA A 57 9.12 1.19 -32.99
C ALA A 57 9.46 0.17 -31.91
N SER A 58 8.54 -0.09 -30.98
CA SER A 58 8.76 -1.03 -29.87
C SER A 58 8.61 -2.48 -30.33
N ALA A 59 9.57 -3.33 -29.97
CA ALA A 59 9.63 -4.74 -30.34
C ALA A 59 9.61 -5.66 -29.10
N ARG A 60 9.39 -6.94 -29.30
CA ARG A 60 9.46 -7.96 -28.24
C ARG A 60 10.82 -7.98 -27.52
N SER A 61 11.91 -7.75 -28.25
CA SER A 61 13.25 -7.63 -27.67
C SER A 61 13.38 -6.48 -26.69
N ASP A 62 12.63 -5.39 -26.86
CA ASP A 62 12.62 -4.28 -25.91
C ASP A 62 11.97 -4.70 -24.59
N ALA A 63 10.91 -5.49 -24.65
CA ALA A 63 10.27 -5.99 -23.44
C ALA A 63 11.19 -6.90 -22.60
N THR A 64 12.03 -7.71 -23.27
CA THR A 64 13.05 -8.53 -22.61
C THR A 64 14.15 -7.68 -22.01
N LYS A 65 14.66 -6.70 -22.74
CA LYS A 65 15.64 -5.73 -22.24
C LYS A 65 15.08 -4.94 -21.03
N PHE A 66 13.82 -4.54 -21.10
CA PHE A 66 13.18 -3.81 -20.03
C PHE A 66 13.06 -4.66 -18.75
N ARG A 67 12.72 -5.94 -18.87
CA ARG A 67 12.73 -6.89 -17.73
C ARG A 67 14.11 -6.95 -17.08
N ASP A 68 15.15 -7.13 -17.88
CA ASP A 68 16.52 -7.28 -17.40
C ASP A 68 17.00 -5.96 -16.74
N PHE A 69 16.71 -4.81 -17.34
CA PHE A 69 16.96 -3.49 -16.78
C PHE A 69 16.29 -3.28 -15.41
N LEU A 70 15.03 -3.70 -15.23
CA LEU A 70 14.36 -3.61 -13.93
C LEU A 70 15.04 -4.48 -12.87
N SER A 71 15.50 -5.67 -13.26
CA SER A 71 16.24 -6.57 -12.38
C SER A 71 17.61 -6.00 -12.00
N GLU A 72 18.33 -5.40 -12.93
CA GLU A 72 19.61 -4.71 -12.70
C GLU A 72 19.45 -3.49 -11.78
N LYS A 73 18.31 -2.79 -11.86
CA LYS A 73 17.95 -1.73 -10.88
C LYS A 73 17.62 -2.28 -9.47
N GLY A 74 17.67 -3.59 -9.25
CA GLY A 74 17.44 -4.23 -7.96
C GLY A 74 15.98 -4.47 -7.61
N LEU A 75 15.05 -4.41 -8.59
CA LEU A 75 13.67 -4.76 -8.35
C LEU A 75 13.53 -6.28 -8.22
N ASN A 76 12.85 -6.74 -7.18
CA ASN A 76 12.48 -8.16 -7.05
C ASN A 76 11.39 -8.54 -8.06
N GLY A 77 11.23 -9.86 -8.32
CA GLY A 77 10.30 -10.38 -9.31
C GLY A 77 8.84 -9.93 -9.13
N ALA A 78 8.37 -9.79 -7.89
CA ALA A 78 7.03 -9.28 -7.60
C ALA A 78 6.88 -7.78 -7.99
N SER A 79 7.94 -7.00 -7.82
CA SER A 79 7.97 -5.59 -8.25
C SER A 79 8.06 -5.46 -9.76
N VAL A 80 8.88 -6.29 -10.42
CA VAL A 80 8.94 -6.39 -11.89
C VAL A 80 7.55 -6.71 -12.44
N ALA A 81 6.87 -7.73 -11.89
CA ALA A 81 5.52 -8.10 -12.30
C ALA A 81 4.51 -6.94 -12.21
N ARG A 82 4.60 -6.15 -11.15
CA ARG A 82 3.72 -4.99 -10.94
C ARG A 82 4.01 -3.88 -11.95
N VAL A 83 5.27 -3.57 -12.22
CA VAL A 83 5.68 -2.59 -13.23
C VAL A 83 5.16 -3.03 -14.61
N PHE A 84 5.40 -4.28 -15.01
CA PHE A 84 4.90 -4.81 -16.28
C PHE A 84 3.37 -4.77 -16.36
N GLY A 85 2.66 -5.07 -15.26
CA GLY A 85 1.20 -4.95 -15.22
C GLY A 85 0.71 -3.55 -15.53
N THR A 86 1.35 -2.53 -14.94
CA THR A 86 1.03 -1.13 -15.20
C THR A 86 1.39 -0.70 -16.62
N VAL A 87 2.62 -0.99 -17.06
CA VAL A 87 3.10 -0.65 -18.42
C VAL A 87 2.19 -1.28 -19.48
N ARG A 88 1.87 -2.57 -19.34
CA ARG A 88 0.96 -3.27 -20.26
C ARG A 88 -0.41 -2.60 -20.33
N ALA A 89 -0.99 -2.21 -19.21
CA ALA A 89 -2.29 -1.55 -19.17
C ALA A 89 -2.26 -0.17 -19.85
N VAL A 90 -1.20 0.61 -19.61
CA VAL A 90 -0.99 1.93 -20.21
C VAL A 90 -0.82 1.80 -21.72
N ILE A 91 0.08 0.92 -22.18
CA ILE A 91 0.35 0.72 -23.61
C ILE A 91 -0.88 0.17 -24.34
N ASN A 92 -1.60 -0.82 -23.78
CA ASN A 92 -2.83 -1.32 -24.41
C ASN A 92 -3.87 -0.22 -24.65
N LEU A 93 -4.07 0.65 -23.66
CA LEU A 93 -5.01 1.77 -23.81
C LEU A 93 -4.50 2.74 -24.86
N ALA A 94 -3.22 3.10 -24.84
CA ALA A 94 -2.62 4.03 -25.79
C ALA A 94 -2.70 3.49 -27.24
N LEU A 95 -2.39 2.22 -27.46
CA LEU A 95 -2.51 1.60 -28.79
C LEU A 95 -3.94 1.71 -29.35
N SER A 96 -4.95 1.50 -28.47
CA SER A 96 -6.35 1.67 -28.83
C SER A 96 -6.72 3.12 -29.13
N GLU A 97 -6.34 4.05 -28.27
CA GLU A 97 -6.69 5.46 -28.40
C GLU A 97 -6.00 6.16 -29.58
N PHE A 98 -4.77 5.78 -29.88
CA PHE A 98 -4.02 6.29 -31.01
C PHE A 98 -4.28 5.52 -32.34
N GLY A 99 -5.11 4.48 -32.31
CA GLY A 99 -5.41 3.68 -33.50
C GLY A 99 -4.21 2.89 -34.05
N LEU A 100 -3.26 2.50 -33.19
CA LEU A 100 -2.05 1.81 -33.60
C LEU A 100 -2.27 0.29 -33.69
N SER A 101 -2.02 -0.28 -34.87
CA SER A 101 -2.27 -1.69 -35.17
C SER A 101 -1.05 -2.57 -34.88
N ILE A 102 -0.47 -2.48 -33.70
CA ILE A 102 0.61 -3.38 -33.24
C ILE A 102 0.17 -4.18 -32.02
N ILE A 103 0.76 -5.36 -31.86
CA ILE A 103 0.61 -6.15 -30.64
C ILE A 103 1.49 -5.53 -29.56
N ASN A 104 0.91 -5.31 -28.38
CA ASN A 104 1.67 -4.78 -27.25
C ASN A 104 2.88 -5.68 -26.92
N PRO A 105 4.11 -5.22 -27.13
CA PRO A 105 5.31 -6.05 -26.95
C PRO A 105 5.56 -6.45 -25.50
N PHE A 106 4.98 -5.71 -24.52
CA PHE A 106 5.09 -5.97 -23.09
C PHE A 106 4.08 -7.01 -22.57
N SER A 107 3.21 -7.53 -23.45
CA SER A 107 2.29 -8.61 -23.11
C SER A 107 3.02 -9.96 -23.05
N ASN A 108 2.58 -10.85 -22.15
CA ASN A 108 3.07 -12.23 -22.03
C ASN A 108 4.60 -12.37 -21.90
N VAL A 109 5.26 -11.41 -21.23
CA VAL A 109 6.68 -11.52 -20.89
C VAL A 109 6.81 -12.40 -19.65
N TYR A 110 7.69 -13.42 -19.75
CA TYR A 110 8.01 -14.25 -18.59
C TYR A 110 8.95 -13.52 -17.64
N PHE A 111 8.66 -13.61 -16.35
CA PHE A 111 9.54 -13.23 -15.24
C PHE A 111 9.24 -14.10 -14.02
N ASP A 112 10.27 -14.48 -13.29
CA ASP A 112 10.11 -15.18 -12.04
C ASP A 112 9.68 -14.21 -10.94
N ARG A 113 8.41 -14.35 -10.49
CA ARG A 113 7.82 -13.50 -9.45
C ARG A 113 8.44 -13.71 -8.07
N SER A 114 9.08 -14.84 -7.83
CA SER A 114 9.72 -15.18 -6.56
C SER A 114 11.17 -14.65 -6.46
N SER A 115 11.78 -14.32 -7.61
CA SER A 115 13.17 -13.85 -7.66
C SER A 115 13.38 -12.63 -6.77
N GLY A 116 14.35 -12.72 -5.86
CA GLY A 116 14.73 -11.64 -4.93
C GLY A 116 13.65 -11.29 -3.89
N VAL A 117 12.58 -12.06 -3.79
CA VAL A 117 11.56 -11.88 -2.75
C VAL A 117 12.08 -12.49 -1.45
N LYS A 118 12.29 -11.65 -0.45
CA LYS A 118 12.67 -12.12 0.89
C LYS A 118 11.45 -12.70 1.58
N GLU A 119 11.61 -13.88 2.17
CA GLU A 119 10.60 -14.47 3.04
C GLU A 119 10.38 -13.56 4.27
N ARG A 120 9.12 -13.33 4.60
CA ARG A 120 8.78 -12.56 5.79
C ARG A 120 8.71 -13.50 6.98
N LEU A 121 9.69 -13.41 7.84
CA LEU A 121 9.71 -14.17 9.07
C LEU A 121 8.64 -13.63 10.04
N PRO A 122 7.94 -14.52 10.78
CA PRO A 122 7.05 -14.11 11.86
C PRO A 122 7.84 -13.41 12.96
N ILE A 123 7.26 -12.37 13.57
CA ILE A 123 7.89 -11.74 14.73
C ILE A 123 7.87 -12.75 15.89
N LYS A 124 9.00 -12.88 16.57
CA LYS A 124 9.11 -13.78 17.72
C LYS A 124 8.36 -13.20 18.93
N PRO A 125 7.74 -14.05 19.78
CA PRO A 125 7.03 -13.59 20.99
C PRO A 125 7.88 -12.72 21.92
N GLU A 126 9.16 -13.05 22.07
CA GLU A 126 10.11 -12.24 22.87
C GLU A 126 10.33 -10.84 22.29
N ASP A 127 10.38 -10.70 20.97
CA ASP A 127 10.53 -9.40 20.29
C ASP A 127 9.28 -8.53 20.48
N ILE A 128 8.09 -9.14 20.47
CA ILE A 128 6.85 -8.41 20.78
C ILE A 128 6.88 -7.87 22.20
N LYS A 129 7.24 -8.70 23.18
CA LYS A 129 7.37 -8.28 24.58
C LYS A 129 8.38 -7.14 24.73
N LYS A 130 9.51 -7.23 24.04
CA LYS A 130 10.52 -6.17 24.01
C LYS A 130 9.98 -4.87 23.45
N VAL A 131 9.28 -4.91 22.32
CA VAL A 131 8.65 -3.73 21.71
C VAL A 131 7.62 -3.10 22.65
N GLN A 132 6.76 -3.92 23.25
CA GLN A 132 5.74 -3.43 24.20
C GLN A 132 6.40 -2.78 25.43
N ALA A 133 7.43 -3.38 26.01
CA ALA A 133 8.18 -2.82 27.12
C ALA A 133 8.82 -1.45 26.75
N GLU A 134 9.39 -1.35 25.55
CA GLU A 134 9.93 -0.08 25.07
C GLU A 134 8.85 0.97 24.80
N CYS A 135 7.64 0.56 24.40
CA CYS A 135 6.50 1.46 24.26
C CYS A 135 6.06 2.01 25.62
N TYR A 136 5.90 1.15 26.63
CA TYR A 136 5.56 1.57 28.00
C TYR A 136 6.61 2.51 28.59
N LYS A 137 7.90 2.25 28.36
CA LYS A 137 8.99 3.07 28.87
C LYS A 137 9.05 4.45 28.26
N ALA A 138 8.82 4.57 26.96
CA ALA A 138 8.91 5.83 26.23
C ALA A 138 7.66 6.68 26.39
N ASP A 139 6.49 6.07 26.51
CA ASP A 139 5.18 6.66 26.80
C ASP A 139 4.90 7.94 26.01
N ASP A 140 4.98 7.85 24.69
CA ASP A 140 4.75 8.95 23.76
C ASP A 140 3.78 8.55 22.62
N ASP A 141 3.29 9.54 21.87
CA ASP A 141 2.31 9.37 20.80
C ASP A 141 2.73 8.34 19.74
N ARG A 142 4.01 8.26 19.40
CA ARG A 142 4.53 7.30 18.43
C ARG A 142 4.48 5.88 18.97
N ARG A 143 4.80 5.70 20.25
CA ARG A 143 4.79 4.37 20.91
C ARG A 143 3.38 3.92 21.20
N TRP A 144 2.47 4.83 21.51
CA TRP A 144 1.05 4.49 21.59
C TRP A 144 0.50 3.96 20.27
N LEU A 145 0.91 4.55 19.11
CA LEU A 145 0.51 4.04 17.80
C LEU A 145 1.10 2.65 17.54
N VAL A 146 2.36 2.39 17.90
CA VAL A 146 2.97 1.05 17.78
C VAL A 146 2.24 0.05 18.66
N ALA A 147 2.00 0.37 19.93
CA ALA A 147 1.32 -0.49 20.89
C ALA A 147 -0.12 -0.81 20.45
N LEU A 148 -0.84 0.19 19.94
CA LEU A 148 -2.17 0.01 19.37
C LEU A 148 -2.17 -0.99 18.21
N ILE A 149 -1.22 -0.87 17.29
CA ILE A 149 -1.12 -1.76 16.12
C ILE A 149 -0.67 -3.16 16.53
N ALA A 150 0.21 -3.29 17.54
CA ALA A 150 0.77 -4.57 17.97
C ALA A 150 -0.32 -5.54 18.47
N ASP A 151 -1.33 -5.04 19.18
CA ASP A 151 -2.39 -5.87 19.77
C ASP A 151 -3.75 -5.77 19.04
N THR A 152 -3.83 -5.01 17.94
CA THR A 152 -5.04 -4.97 17.08
C THR A 152 -4.80 -5.52 15.69
N GLY A 153 -3.55 -5.55 15.22
CA GLY A 153 -3.20 -5.93 13.85
C GLY A 153 -3.79 -5.01 12.78
N MET A 154 -4.27 -3.80 13.12
CA MET A 154 -4.77 -2.84 12.15
C MET A 154 -3.67 -2.35 11.21
N ARG A 155 -4.04 -1.80 10.06
CA ARG A 155 -3.07 -1.17 9.16
C ARG A 155 -2.58 0.15 9.73
N LEU A 156 -1.33 0.49 9.48
CA LEU A 156 -0.74 1.74 10.00
C LEU A 156 -1.57 2.98 9.63
N ALA A 157 -2.04 3.08 8.39
CA ALA A 157 -2.89 4.20 7.99
C ALA A 157 -4.25 4.22 8.70
N GLU A 158 -4.80 3.04 9.04
CA GLU A 158 -6.03 2.94 9.84
C GLU A 158 -5.80 3.55 11.22
N GLY A 159 -4.73 3.13 11.91
CA GLY A 159 -4.38 3.62 13.24
C GLY A 159 -3.98 5.10 13.26
N ALA A 160 -3.10 5.51 12.35
CA ALA A 160 -2.62 6.90 12.30
C ALA A 160 -3.73 7.92 12.03
N GLY A 161 -4.81 7.53 11.33
CA GLY A 161 -5.93 8.41 10.95
C GLY A 161 -7.14 8.34 11.87
N LEU A 162 -7.04 7.74 13.05
CA LEU A 162 -8.14 7.65 14.03
C LEU A 162 -8.48 8.99 14.65
N LEU A 163 -9.78 9.19 14.91
CA LEU A 163 -10.27 10.18 15.85
C LEU A 163 -10.27 9.60 17.26
N ARG A 164 -10.23 10.46 18.25
CA ARG A 164 -10.48 10.08 19.66
C ARG A 164 -11.88 9.48 19.82
N SER A 165 -12.87 9.99 19.08
CA SER A 165 -14.25 9.47 19.06
C SER A 165 -14.42 8.12 18.34
N ASP A 166 -13.38 7.58 17.70
CA ASP A 166 -13.38 6.22 17.18
C ASP A 166 -13.11 5.18 18.26
N PHE A 167 -12.64 5.60 19.43
CA PHE A 167 -12.59 4.75 20.62
C PHE A 167 -13.95 4.79 21.31
N ILE A 168 -14.61 3.64 21.34
CA ILE A 168 -15.99 3.48 21.81
C ILE A 168 -16.06 2.43 22.91
N GLU A 169 -17.05 2.52 23.76
CA GLU A 169 -17.41 1.44 24.67
C GLU A 169 -18.56 0.64 24.08
N GLN A 170 -18.40 -0.67 24.01
CA GLN A 170 -19.42 -1.61 23.56
C GLN A 170 -19.50 -2.76 24.56
N ASP A 171 -20.67 -2.93 25.18
CA ASP A 171 -20.92 -3.96 26.20
C ASP A 171 -19.90 -3.93 27.36
N GLY A 172 -19.51 -2.74 27.79
CA GLY A 172 -18.52 -2.53 28.86
C GLY A 172 -17.06 -2.79 28.45
N ILE A 173 -16.80 -2.97 27.16
CA ILE A 173 -15.48 -3.23 26.60
C ILE A 173 -15.04 -2.01 25.79
N LEU A 174 -13.85 -1.49 26.07
CA LEU A 174 -13.23 -0.45 25.24
C LEU A 174 -12.83 -1.05 23.88
N CYS A 175 -13.30 -0.45 22.82
CA CYS A 175 -13.11 -0.90 21.44
C CYS A 175 -12.60 0.24 20.57
N VAL A 176 -11.99 -0.10 19.42
CA VAL A 176 -11.74 0.82 18.33
C VAL A 176 -12.65 0.54 17.15
N ASN A 177 -13.37 1.55 16.68
CA ASN A 177 -14.23 1.49 15.49
C ASN A 177 -13.48 2.00 14.27
N ILE A 178 -13.00 1.09 13.44
CA ILE A 178 -12.30 1.42 12.19
C ILE A 178 -13.35 1.63 11.10
N LYS A 179 -13.50 2.87 10.67
CA LYS A 179 -14.43 3.31 9.62
C LYS A 179 -13.75 4.29 8.66
N PRO A 180 -14.27 4.49 7.44
CA PRO A 180 -13.71 5.49 6.52
C PRO A 180 -13.90 6.91 7.10
N HIS A 181 -12.93 7.77 6.82
CA HIS A 181 -12.97 9.20 7.11
C HIS A 181 -12.59 9.99 5.86
N PRO A 182 -12.99 11.26 5.70
CA PRO A 182 -12.63 12.09 4.54
C PRO A 182 -11.11 12.19 4.30
N TRP A 183 -10.31 12.21 5.36
CA TRP A 183 -8.83 12.27 5.32
C TRP A 183 -8.15 10.92 5.23
N ARG A 184 -8.89 9.80 5.39
CA ARG A 184 -8.34 8.44 5.38
C ARG A 184 -9.39 7.44 4.91
N THR A 185 -9.26 6.99 3.66
CA THR A 185 -10.07 5.90 3.11
C THR A 185 -9.61 4.55 3.64
N LEU A 186 -10.46 3.54 3.54
CA LEU A 186 -10.12 2.15 3.80
C LEU A 186 -9.74 1.44 2.51
N LYS A 187 -8.85 0.45 2.60
CA LYS A 187 -8.36 -0.31 1.43
C LYS A 187 -9.48 -1.12 0.76
N THR A 188 -10.40 -1.65 1.54
CA THR A 188 -11.55 -2.46 1.10
C THR A 188 -12.75 -2.15 1.98
N THR A 189 -13.97 -2.43 1.52
CA THR A 189 -15.19 -2.29 2.32
C THR A 189 -15.13 -3.14 3.59
N SER A 190 -14.61 -4.36 3.52
CA SER A 190 -14.42 -5.27 4.66
C SER A 190 -13.42 -4.78 5.71
N SER A 191 -12.67 -3.72 5.42
CA SER A 191 -11.74 -3.12 6.39
C SER A 191 -12.46 -2.36 7.51
N ALA A 192 -13.73 -1.93 7.31
CA ALA A 192 -14.55 -1.32 8.36
C ALA A 192 -14.92 -2.39 9.40
N ARG A 193 -14.60 -2.13 10.68
CA ARG A 193 -14.79 -3.11 11.76
C ARG A 193 -14.58 -2.50 13.12
N VAL A 194 -15.11 -3.17 14.14
CA VAL A 194 -14.85 -2.86 15.55
C VAL A 194 -13.91 -3.92 16.13
N ILE A 195 -12.88 -3.50 16.85
CA ILE A 195 -11.89 -4.38 17.48
C ILE A 195 -11.87 -4.09 18.98
N PRO A 196 -12.08 -5.09 19.85
CA PRO A 196 -11.86 -4.96 21.28
C PRO A 196 -10.39 -4.63 21.58
N LEU A 197 -10.17 -3.71 22.52
CA LEU A 197 -8.82 -3.30 22.92
C LEU A 197 -8.36 -4.12 24.12
N VAL A 198 -7.22 -4.76 23.96
CA VAL A 198 -6.57 -5.57 25.00
C VAL A 198 -5.09 -5.21 25.11
N GLY A 199 -4.44 -5.62 26.19
CA GLY A 199 -2.99 -5.50 26.35
C GLY A 199 -2.45 -4.10 26.14
N SER A 200 -1.39 -3.99 25.36
CA SER A 200 -0.73 -2.72 25.07
C SER A 200 -1.59 -1.75 24.25
N ALA A 201 -2.52 -2.27 23.44
CA ALA A 201 -3.46 -1.44 22.69
C ALA A 201 -4.42 -0.70 23.62
N LYS A 202 -4.96 -1.39 24.62
CA LYS A 202 -5.84 -0.78 25.63
C LYS A 202 -5.10 0.31 26.41
N TRP A 203 -3.91 -0.01 26.91
CA TRP A 203 -3.06 0.97 27.59
C TRP A 203 -2.81 2.23 26.73
N ALA A 204 -2.42 2.05 25.47
CA ALA A 204 -2.15 3.19 24.59
C ALA A 204 -3.36 4.09 24.41
N VAL A 205 -4.55 3.51 24.27
CA VAL A 205 -5.80 4.27 24.12
C VAL A 205 -6.17 4.98 25.42
N GLU A 206 -5.95 4.37 26.57
CA GLU A 206 -6.14 5.02 27.89
C GLU A 206 -5.23 6.25 28.01
N GLN A 207 -3.96 6.18 27.57
CA GLN A 207 -3.07 7.35 27.54
C GLN A 207 -3.60 8.46 26.61
N ILE A 208 -4.04 8.09 25.39
CA ILE A 208 -4.61 9.05 24.43
C ILE A 208 -5.85 9.74 25.01
N LEU A 209 -6.75 8.99 25.62
CA LEU A 209 -7.99 9.51 26.19
C LEU A 209 -7.76 10.36 27.45
N ALA A 210 -6.66 10.14 28.18
CA ALA A 210 -6.27 10.94 29.34
C ALA A 210 -5.70 12.33 28.99
N LEU A 211 -5.29 12.54 27.72
CA LEU A 211 -4.84 13.85 27.26
C LEU A 211 -6.00 14.86 27.23
N PRO A 212 -5.73 16.18 27.35
CA PRO A 212 -6.73 17.21 27.13
C PRO A 212 -7.45 17.06 25.79
N ASP A 213 -8.76 17.36 25.74
CA ASP A 213 -9.59 17.22 24.54
C ASP A 213 -9.50 18.48 23.66
N ASP A 214 -8.30 18.88 23.32
CA ASP A 214 -7.97 20.01 22.47
C ASP A 214 -7.78 19.63 20.99
N ASN A 215 -7.72 18.34 20.69
CA ASN A 215 -7.57 17.82 19.34
C ASN A 215 -8.46 16.59 19.10
N LYS A 216 -9.22 16.62 18.01
CA LYS A 216 -10.10 15.50 17.65
C LYS A 216 -9.35 14.24 17.21
N PHE A 217 -8.11 14.37 16.71
CA PHE A 217 -7.31 13.23 16.27
C PHE A 217 -6.63 12.52 17.44
N ALA A 218 -6.60 11.19 17.40
CA ALA A 218 -5.81 10.38 18.30
C ALA A 218 -4.29 10.60 18.12
N PHE A 219 -3.89 10.85 16.87
CA PHE A 219 -2.50 11.10 16.47
C PHE A 219 -2.38 12.37 15.63
N PRO A 220 -2.47 13.57 16.25
CA PRO A 220 -2.47 14.86 15.54
C PRO A 220 -1.25 15.06 14.65
N ARG A 221 -0.10 14.53 15.05
CA ARG A 221 1.18 14.60 14.31
C ARG A 221 1.07 14.16 12.86
N TYR A 222 0.16 13.24 12.55
CA TYR A 222 0.03 12.63 11.23
C TYR A 222 -1.20 13.10 10.46
N ASN A 223 -1.94 14.07 11.00
CA ASN A 223 -3.21 14.50 10.42
C ASN A 223 -3.26 16.02 10.31
N ASP A 224 -3.59 16.53 9.13
CA ASP A 224 -3.78 17.97 8.85
C ASP A 224 -5.27 18.34 8.66
N GLY A 225 -6.18 17.38 8.84
CA GLY A 225 -7.62 17.54 8.62
C GLY A 225 -8.06 17.27 7.17
N VAL A 226 -7.14 17.21 6.21
CA VAL A 226 -7.38 16.91 4.81
C VAL A 226 -6.92 15.49 4.47
N LYS A 227 -5.79 15.08 5.00
CA LYS A 227 -5.22 13.74 4.78
C LYS A 227 -4.45 13.24 6.01
N THR A 228 -4.34 11.91 6.10
CA THR A 228 -3.42 11.23 7.02
C THR A 228 -2.08 10.97 6.35
N ASN A 229 -0.99 11.47 6.92
CA ASN A 229 0.36 11.23 6.42
C ASN A 229 0.93 9.89 6.94
N ALA A 230 0.36 8.78 6.46
CA ALA A 230 0.79 7.44 6.84
C ALA A 230 2.24 7.12 6.40
N ASN A 231 2.76 7.77 5.36
CA ASN A 231 4.13 7.57 4.91
C ASN A 231 5.14 8.13 5.92
N SER A 232 4.88 9.30 6.49
CA SER A 232 5.70 9.87 7.57
C SER A 232 5.68 8.97 8.82
N ALA A 233 4.49 8.49 9.21
CA ALA A 233 4.37 7.54 10.31
C ALA A 233 5.18 6.26 10.02
N SER A 234 5.02 5.70 8.81
CA SER A 234 5.73 4.49 8.39
C SER A 234 7.25 4.65 8.45
N ALA A 235 7.78 5.75 7.94
CA ALA A 235 9.22 6.02 7.96
C ALA A 235 9.77 6.08 9.39
N ALA A 236 9.12 6.87 10.26
CA ALA A 236 9.56 7.06 11.64
C ALA A 236 9.46 5.78 12.47
N LEU A 237 8.30 5.10 12.40
CA LEU A 237 8.04 3.91 13.22
C LEU A 237 8.85 2.69 12.76
N ASN A 238 9.01 2.50 11.45
CA ASN A 238 9.85 1.41 10.94
C ASN A 238 11.33 1.61 11.27
N LYS A 239 11.84 2.85 11.19
CA LYS A 239 13.21 3.16 11.61
C LYS A 239 13.44 2.79 13.07
N TRP A 240 12.52 3.18 13.94
CA TRP A 240 12.59 2.85 15.36
C TRP A 240 12.50 1.33 15.60
N LEU A 241 11.50 0.66 15.01
CA LEU A 241 11.27 -0.78 15.18
C LEU A 241 12.50 -1.61 14.76
N LYS A 242 13.08 -1.30 13.61
CA LYS A 242 14.28 -1.97 13.09
C LYS A 242 15.48 -1.83 14.02
N GLY A 243 15.60 -0.70 14.69
CA GLY A 243 16.64 -0.48 15.72
C GLY A 243 16.40 -1.29 17.00
N LYS A 244 15.19 -1.83 17.22
CA LYS A 244 14.83 -2.58 18.41
C LYS A 244 14.86 -4.10 18.22
N ILE A 245 14.34 -4.60 17.10
CA ILE A 245 14.13 -6.04 16.91
C ILE A 245 14.68 -6.61 15.58
N GLY A 246 15.21 -5.78 14.69
CA GLY A 246 15.88 -6.26 13.47
C GLY A 246 15.36 -5.63 12.18
N GLN A 247 16.22 -5.72 11.13
CA GLN A 247 15.95 -5.04 9.84
C GLN A 247 14.86 -5.70 9.01
N GLU A 248 14.55 -6.95 9.28
CA GLU A 248 13.55 -7.77 8.59
C GLU A 248 12.11 -7.38 8.94
N TYR A 249 11.90 -6.73 10.08
CA TYR A 249 10.56 -6.40 10.58
C TYR A 249 10.11 -4.99 10.20
N THR A 250 8.81 -4.87 10.04
CA THR A 250 8.12 -3.59 9.82
C THR A 250 6.87 -3.52 10.70
N ILE A 251 6.28 -2.33 10.83
CA ILE A 251 5.00 -2.18 11.53
C ILE A 251 3.90 -3.09 10.94
N HIS A 252 3.96 -3.35 9.62
CA HIS A 252 3.02 -4.28 8.98
C HIS A 252 3.21 -5.74 9.43
N SER A 253 4.38 -6.10 9.95
CA SER A 253 4.66 -7.44 10.47
C SER A 253 3.78 -7.79 11.68
N PHE A 254 3.37 -6.81 12.49
CA PHE A 254 2.43 -7.02 13.59
C PHE A 254 1.08 -7.57 13.13
N ARG A 255 0.63 -7.14 11.95
CA ARG A 255 -0.63 -7.62 11.38
C ARG A 255 -0.58 -9.11 11.00
N HIS A 256 0.54 -9.57 10.47
CA HIS A 256 0.77 -10.99 10.22
C HIS A 256 0.87 -11.76 11.53
N PHE A 257 1.62 -11.25 12.48
CA PHE A 257 1.77 -11.85 13.80
C PHE A 257 0.43 -11.97 14.56
N MET A 258 -0.45 -10.96 14.51
CA MET A 258 -1.77 -11.04 15.09
C MET A 258 -2.58 -12.22 14.53
N ARG A 259 -2.53 -12.40 13.20
CA ARG A 259 -3.18 -13.54 12.56
C ARG A 259 -2.65 -14.88 13.05
N ASP A 260 -1.33 -14.98 13.21
CA ASP A 260 -0.68 -16.20 13.70
C ASP A 260 -1.00 -16.46 15.17
N ARG A 261 -1.05 -15.43 16.01
CA ARG A 261 -1.49 -15.54 17.42
C ARG A 261 -2.92 -16.05 17.54
N LEU A 262 -3.84 -15.49 16.75
CA LEU A 262 -5.25 -15.93 16.78
C LEU A 262 -5.39 -17.40 16.30
N ARG A 263 -4.62 -17.78 15.28
CA ARG A 263 -4.57 -19.20 14.85
C ARG A 263 -3.99 -20.13 15.91
N ALA A 264 -2.96 -19.70 16.61
CA ALA A 264 -2.31 -20.51 17.66
C ALA A 264 -3.24 -20.83 18.85
N VAL A 265 -4.28 -20.02 19.07
CA VAL A 265 -5.32 -20.26 20.08
C VAL A 265 -6.60 -20.82 19.46
N GLU A 266 -6.52 -21.35 18.24
CA GLU A 266 -7.63 -21.99 17.52
C GLU A 266 -8.87 -21.07 17.36
N CYS A 267 -8.62 -19.74 17.25
CA CYS A 267 -9.70 -18.78 17.00
C CYS A 267 -10.39 -19.12 15.67
N PRO A 268 -11.71 -19.11 15.61
CA PRO A 268 -12.46 -19.35 14.36
C PRO A 268 -12.03 -18.42 13.23
N SER A 269 -11.92 -18.94 12.01
CA SER A 269 -11.39 -18.21 10.86
C SER A 269 -12.18 -16.96 10.50
N ASP A 270 -13.49 -16.99 10.66
CA ASP A 270 -14.40 -15.88 10.45
C ASP A 270 -14.15 -14.74 11.45
N VAL A 271 -13.89 -15.08 12.72
CA VAL A 271 -13.52 -14.12 13.78
C VAL A 271 -12.14 -13.52 13.49
N ILE A 272 -11.15 -14.34 13.07
CA ILE A 272 -9.83 -13.86 12.64
C ILE A 272 -9.99 -12.85 11.51
N ASP A 273 -10.78 -13.18 10.50
CA ASP A 273 -10.99 -12.32 9.34
C ASP A 273 -11.74 -11.04 9.71
N GLN A 274 -12.69 -11.11 10.65
CA GLN A 274 -13.42 -9.97 11.19
C GLN A 274 -12.47 -9.00 11.93
N ILE A 275 -11.65 -9.51 12.84
CA ILE A 275 -10.65 -8.70 13.58
C ILE A 275 -9.66 -8.06 12.61
N GLY A 276 -9.16 -8.82 11.65
CA GLY A 276 -8.19 -8.36 10.67
C GLY A 276 -8.76 -7.48 9.56
N GLY A 277 -10.08 -7.50 9.32
CA GLY A 277 -10.68 -6.90 8.13
C GLY A 277 -10.14 -7.55 6.85
N TRP A 278 -10.06 -8.89 6.85
CA TRP A 278 -9.77 -9.71 5.68
C TRP A 278 -11.08 -10.17 5.03
N LEU A 279 -11.04 -10.48 3.75
CA LEU A 279 -12.17 -11.10 3.07
C LEU A 279 -12.12 -12.59 3.32
N THR A 280 -13.22 -13.15 3.80
CA THR A 280 -13.41 -14.59 3.84
C THR A 280 -14.03 -15.04 2.52
N TYR A 281 -13.33 -15.88 1.78
CA TYR A 281 -13.87 -16.51 0.57
C TYR A 281 -14.62 -17.78 0.97
N GLY A 282 -15.96 -17.79 0.80
CA GLY A 282 -16.80 -18.96 1.04
C GLY A 282 -18.28 -18.67 0.78
N VAL A 283 -19.00 -19.67 0.30
CA VAL A 283 -20.43 -19.59 -0.10
C VAL A 283 -21.37 -19.35 1.09
N GLY A 284 -20.91 -19.52 2.34
CA GLY A 284 -21.71 -19.37 3.55
C GLY A 284 -21.76 -17.96 4.15
N HIS A 285 -20.96 -17.01 3.68
CA HIS A 285 -20.79 -15.68 4.32
C HIS A 285 -21.91 -14.68 4.04
N GLY A 286 -22.86 -15.00 3.17
CA GLY A 286 -24.04 -14.18 2.90
C GLY A 286 -25.23 -14.46 3.83
N TYR A 287 -25.19 -15.51 4.63
CA TYR A 287 -26.24 -15.93 5.54
C TYR A 287 -25.83 -15.65 6.98
N GLY A 288 -26.30 -14.53 7.52
CA GLY A 288 -26.08 -14.20 8.93
C GLY A 288 -25.74 -12.74 9.17
N LYS A 289 -26.58 -11.86 8.68
CA LYS A 289 -26.69 -10.49 9.23
C LYS A 289 -27.86 -10.53 10.19
N GLY A 290 -27.63 -11.01 11.41
CA GLY A 290 -28.48 -10.78 12.56
C GLY A 290 -27.98 -9.57 13.29
#